data_20f680b17b6fc853124df877adc7b596
#
_entry.id   20f680b17b6fc853124df877adc7b596
#
_cell.length_a   1.000
_cell.length_b   1.000
_cell.length_c   1.000
_cell.angle_alpha   90.00
_cell.angle_beta   90.00
_cell.angle_gamma   90.00
#
_symmetry.space_group_name_H-M   'P 1'
#
loop_
_entity.id
_entity.type
_entity.pdbx_description
1 polymer ?
#
loop_
_entity_poly.entity_id
_entity_poly.type
_entity_poly.pdbx_seq_one_letter_code
_entity_poly.pdbx_strand_id
1 'polypeptide(L)'
;MKSSRIAAVLCVVAFCLAFAAQAMATKYVALGDSYSSGTGTRTFYEPSCQRSVYAYPYLLHEAHTSWTFVNATCSGATTASLLASQVSSVTSDTNWVTYTIGGNDAGFSHVITECALPSWASNCSGAINEAQTIIKNTLPGRLDTVNNEIKSRAPSAKVIVLDYPRLFNGEDCNAFTFFSSSEEARLNETADLMKSVISAAATRAGANFTFRDVIPAFIGHAVCDGGSGSSTEWISGLSNPTGESYHPKVAGHANGYYPAVHGVTG
;
A
#
# COMPACT_ATOMS: atom_id res chain seq x y z
N MET A 1 25.18 -25.15 -86.30
CA MET A 1 25.84 -24.59 -85.08
C MET A 1 24.76 -23.91 -84.28
N LYS A 2 24.29 -24.53 -83.17
CA LYS A 2 23.24 -23.99 -82.26
C LYS A 2 23.93 -23.65 -80.94
N SER A 3 23.98 -22.37 -80.63
CA SER A 3 24.49 -21.88 -79.32
C SER A 3 23.36 -21.94 -78.30
N SER A 4 23.55 -22.73 -77.26
CA SER A 4 22.65 -22.83 -76.09
C SER A 4 23.02 -21.73 -75.11
N ARG A 5 22.05 -20.84 -74.75
CA ARG A 5 22.17 -19.86 -73.69
C ARG A 5 21.62 -20.45 -72.42
N ILE A 6 22.50 -20.69 -71.46
CA ILE A 6 22.14 -21.10 -70.09
C ILE A 6 21.75 -19.83 -69.30
N ALA A 7 20.49 -19.74 -68.97
CA ALA A 7 19.99 -18.69 -68.06
C ALA A 7 20.21 -19.13 -66.61
N ALA A 8 21.08 -18.44 -65.88
CA ALA A 8 21.26 -18.64 -64.47
C ALA A 8 20.15 -17.89 -63.71
N VAL A 9 19.27 -18.63 -63.05
CA VAL A 9 18.26 -18.06 -62.12
C VAL A 9 18.91 -17.90 -60.77
N LEU A 10 19.19 -16.67 -60.35
CA LEU A 10 19.57 -16.32 -58.97
C LEU A 10 18.30 -16.29 -58.08
N CYS A 11 18.12 -17.32 -57.27
CA CYS A 11 17.17 -17.27 -56.17
C CYS A 11 17.75 -16.44 -55.00
N VAL A 12 17.30 -15.20 -54.88
CA VAL A 12 17.53 -14.40 -53.69
C VAL A 12 16.58 -14.87 -52.61
N VAL A 13 17.07 -15.70 -51.68
CA VAL A 13 16.34 -16.08 -50.48
C VAL A 13 16.42 -14.89 -49.51
N ALA A 14 15.38 -14.05 -49.46
CA ALA A 14 15.21 -13.03 -48.48
C ALA A 14 14.91 -13.70 -47.12
N PHE A 15 15.92 -13.79 -46.25
CA PHE A 15 15.79 -14.26 -44.88
C PHE A 15 15.14 -13.11 -44.06
N CYS A 16 13.81 -13.10 -43.96
CA CYS A 16 13.08 -12.24 -43.06
C CYS A 16 13.34 -12.70 -41.60
N LEU A 17 14.34 -12.13 -40.95
CA LEU A 17 14.50 -12.24 -39.50
C LEU A 17 13.33 -11.49 -38.86
N ALA A 18 12.25 -12.18 -38.61
CA ALA A 18 11.22 -11.69 -37.69
C ALA A 18 11.81 -11.69 -36.29
N PHE A 19 12.31 -10.54 -35.86
CA PHE A 19 12.54 -10.29 -34.45
C PHE A 19 11.15 -10.27 -33.77
N ALA A 20 10.73 -11.42 -33.26
CA ALA A 20 9.64 -11.45 -32.29
C ALA A 20 10.15 -10.66 -31.07
N ALA A 21 9.72 -9.42 -30.94
CA ALA A 21 9.89 -8.70 -29.69
C ALA A 21 9.22 -9.54 -28.61
N GLN A 22 10.00 -10.23 -27.79
CA GLN A 22 9.45 -10.90 -26.61
C GLN A 22 8.81 -9.80 -25.79
N ALA A 23 7.49 -9.83 -25.66
CA ALA A 23 6.77 -8.97 -24.73
C ALA A 23 7.36 -9.25 -23.35
N MET A 24 8.09 -8.27 -22.81
CA MET A 24 8.61 -8.37 -21.45
C MET A 24 7.43 -8.55 -20.51
N ALA A 25 7.53 -9.53 -19.61
CA ALA A 25 6.47 -9.74 -18.62
C ALA A 25 6.28 -8.47 -17.81
N THR A 26 5.03 -8.07 -17.61
CA THR A 26 4.71 -6.92 -16.76
C THR A 26 5.30 -7.12 -15.38
N LYS A 27 6.04 -6.12 -14.87
CA LYS A 27 6.63 -6.15 -13.54
C LYS A 27 5.84 -5.29 -12.58
N TYR A 28 5.42 -5.90 -11.49
CA TYR A 28 4.74 -5.27 -10.39
C TYR A 28 5.62 -5.26 -9.13
N VAL A 29 5.78 -4.11 -8.51
CA VAL A 29 6.51 -3.90 -7.25
C VAL A 29 5.57 -3.34 -6.20
N ALA A 30 5.46 -4.02 -5.06
CA ALA A 30 4.74 -3.52 -3.89
C ALA A 30 5.73 -2.96 -2.87
N LEU A 31 5.50 -1.72 -2.45
CA LEU A 31 6.22 -1.01 -1.40
C LEU A 31 5.26 -0.71 -0.25
N GLY A 32 5.81 -0.23 0.87
CA GLY A 32 5.00 0.32 1.95
C GLY A 32 5.23 -0.32 3.30
N ASP A 33 4.31 -0.01 4.21
CA ASP A 33 4.35 -0.39 5.61
C ASP A 33 3.49 -1.63 5.95
N SER A 34 3.04 -1.73 7.20
CA SER A 34 2.22 -2.83 7.71
C SER A 34 0.87 -2.99 7.00
N TYR A 35 0.29 -1.89 6.49
CA TYR A 35 -0.96 -1.94 5.73
C TYR A 35 -0.76 -2.47 4.30
N SER A 36 0.46 -2.42 3.77
CA SER A 36 0.83 -3.07 2.52
C SER A 36 1.35 -4.49 2.75
N SER A 37 2.08 -4.76 3.84
CA SER A 37 2.66 -6.10 4.10
C SER A 37 1.61 -7.11 4.55
N GLY A 38 0.55 -6.67 5.26
CA GLY A 38 -0.53 -7.54 5.71
C GLY A 38 -0.45 -7.94 7.17
N THR A 39 0.10 -7.10 8.04
CA THR A 39 0.30 -7.35 9.48
C THR A 39 -0.94 -7.91 10.18
N GLY A 40 -2.12 -7.30 9.98
CA GLY A 40 -3.38 -7.72 10.62
C GLY A 40 -3.97 -9.03 10.12
N THR A 41 -3.41 -9.65 9.07
CA THR A 41 -3.86 -10.96 8.58
C THR A 41 -3.38 -12.12 9.44
N ARG A 42 -2.34 -11.91 10.25
CA ARG A 42 -1.77 -12.87 11.21
C ARG A 42 -1.23 -14.16 10.56
N THR A 43 -1.01 -14.14 9.25
CA THR A 43 -0.48 -15.28 8.49
C THR A 43 0.58 -14.77 7.52
N PHE A 44 1.84 -15.08 7.81
CA PHE A 44 2.98 -14.52 7.08
C PHE A 44 3.80 -15.62 6.40
N TYR A 45 4.09 -15.44 5.10
CA TYR A 45 5.08 -16.26 4.40
C TYR A 45 6.50 -15.72 4.61
N GLU A 46 6.61 -14.43 5.00
CA GLU A 46 7.88 -13.79 5.37
C GLU A 46 7.66 -13.02 6.68
N PRO A 47 8.03 -13.61 7.84
CA PRO A 47 7.70 -13.05 9.15
C PRO A 47 8.46 -11.79 9.54
N SER A 48 9.67 -11.56 9.04
CA SER A 48 10.50 -10.42 9.46
C SER A 48 9.90 -9.08 9.05
N CYS A 49 9.24 -9.02 7.90
CA CYS A 49 8.48 -7.87 7.42
C CYS A 49 6.96 -8.08 7.49
N GLN A 50 6.50 -9.20 8.05
CA GLN A 50 5.10 -9.59 8.16
C GLN A 50 4.36 -9.57 6.81
N ARG A 51 5.01 -10.10 5.75
CA ARG A 51 4.40 -10.20 4.42
C ARG A 51 3.44 -11.38 4.36
N SER A 52 2.20 -11.10 3.93
CA SER A 52 1.11 -12.07 3.92
C SER A 52 0.62 -12.39 2.51
N VAL A 53 0.24 -13.65 2.29
CA VAL A 53 -0.49 -14.06 1.08
C VAL A 53 -1.92 -13.48 1.02
N TYR A 54 -2.43 -12.99 2.14
CA TYR A 54 -3.74 -12.34 2.23
C TYR A 54 -3.67 -10.82 2.10
N ALA A 55 -2.47 -10.24 2.00
CA ALA A 55 -2.30 -8.81 1.78
C ALA A 55 -2.68 -8.42 0.35
N TYR A 56 -3.23 -7.22 0.16
CA TYR A 56 -3.71 -6.76 -1.15
C TYR A 56 -2.64 -6.85 -2.27
N PRO A 57 -1.33 -6.63 -2.00
CA PRO A 57 -0.34 -6.78 -3.07
C PRO A 57 -0.22 -8.22 -3.56
N TYR A 58 -0.32 -9.18 -2.65
CA TYR A 58 -0.26 -10.59 -3.04
C TYR A 58 -1.55 -11.01 -3.77
N LEU A 59 -2.72 -10.54 -3.33
CA LEU A 59 -3.99 -10.78 -4.01
C LEU A 59 -3.98 -10.21 -5.44
N LEU A 60 -3.36 -9.05 -5.64
CA LEU A 60 -3.18 -8.47 -6.98
C LEU A 60 -2.26 -9.33 -7.85
N HIS A 61 -1.16 -9.86 -7.28
CA HIS A 61 -0.29 -10.80 -7.97
C HIS A 61 -1.04 -12.07 -8.39
N GLU A 62 -1.85 -12.66 -7.51
CA GLU A 62 -2.66 -13.84 -7.83
C GLU A 62 -3.67 -13.60 -8.96
N ALA A 63 -4.20 -12.37 -9.06
CA ALA A 63 -5.08 -11.99 -10.17
C ALA A 63 -4.30 -11.81 -11.49
N HIS A 64 -2.98 -11.61 -11.45
CA HIS A 64 -2.12 -11.37 -12.60
C HIS A 64 -0.90 -12.30 -12.60
N THR A 65 -1.13 -13.61 -12.60
CA THR A 65 -0.08 -14.64 -12.46
C THR A 65 1.00 -14.61 -13.55
N SER A 66 0.75 -13.95 -14.68
CA SER A 66 1.75 -13.71 -15.73
C SER A 66 2.71 -12.55 -15.42
N TRP A 67 2.43 -11.75 -14.39
CA TRP A 67 3.28 -10.65 -13.99
C TRP A 67 4.43 -11.13 -13.11
N THR A 68 5.60 -10.52 -13.28
CA THR A 68 6.68 -10.66 -12.30
C THR A 68 6.34 -9.82 -11.07
N PHE A 69 6.33 -10.43 -9.89
CA PHE A 69 5.98 -9.75 -8.64
C PHE A 69 7.16 -9.62 -7.71
N VAL A 70 7.39 -8.42 -7.18
CA VAL A 70 8.37 -8.12 -6.14
C VAL A 70 7.66 -7.48 -4.96
N ASN A 71 7.59 -8.18 -3.85
CA ASN A 71 7.04 -7.65 -2.61
C ASN A 71 8.17 -7.12 -1.72
N ALA A 72 8.34 -5.81 -1.69
CA ALA A 72 9.35 -5.13 -0.86
C ALA A 72 8.73 -4.47 0.39
N THR A 73 7.43 -4.65 0.64
CA THR A 73 6.72 -4.09 1.81
C THR A 73 7.34 -4.56 3.12
N CYS A 74 7.29 -3.75 4.16
CA CYS A 74 7.77 -4.17 5.48
C CYS A 74 6.99 -3.49 6.61
N SER A 75 6.46 -4.27 7.53
CA SER A 75 5.77 -3.75 8.72
C SER A 75 6.66 -2.76 9.48
N GLY A 76 6.10 -1.65 9.94
CA GLY A 76 6.85 -0.59 10.63
C GLY A 76 7.62 0.37 9.73
N ALA A 77 7.57 0.21 8.40
CA ALA A 77 8.30 1.08 7.49
C ALA A 77 7.82 2.54 7.58
N THR A 78 8.80 3.44 7.61
CA THR A 78 8.63 4.88 7.41
C THR A 78 9.01 5.26 5.97
N THR A 79 8.73 6.48 5.54
CA THR A 79 9.21 7.00 4.25
C THR A 79 10.73 6.89 4.12
N ALA A 80 11.47 7.13 5.20
CA ALA A 80 12.93 7.02 5.23
C ALA A 80 13.41 5.58 5.03
N SER A 81 12.81 4.60 5.73
CA SER A 81 13.18 3.20 5.59
C SER A 81 12.74 2.62 4.23
N LEU A 82 11.61 3.08 3.67
CA LEU A 82 11.20 2.74 2.31
C LEU A 82 12.26 3.18 1.29
N LEU A 83 12.74 4.40 1.38
CA LEU A 83 13.82 4.92 0.52
C LEU A 83 15.13 4.15 0.70
N ALA A 84 15.45 3.75 1.93
CA ALA A 84 16.71 3.06 2.23
C ALA A 84 16.74 1.59 1.76
N SER A 85 15.59 0.89 1.80
CA SER A 85 15.58 -0.57 1.63
C SER A 85 14.60 -1.11 0.60
N GLN A 86 13.49 -0.42 0.31
CA GLN A 86 12.45 -0.95 -0.57
C GLN A 86 12.53 -0.41 -2.00
N VAL A 87 12.81 0.88 -2.16
CA VAL A 87 12.74 1.58 -3.46
C VAL A 87 13.73 1.02 -4.48
N SER A 88 14.81 0.35 -4.05
CA SER A 88 15.77 -0.33 -4.94
C SER A 88 15.14 -1.45 -5.76
N SER A 89 14.00 -1.99 -5.34
CA SER A 89 13.22 -2.99 -6.08
C SER A 89 12.54 -2.40 -7.32
N VAL A 90 12.32 -1.08 -7.34
CA VAL A 90 11.81 -0.35 -8.51
C VAL A 90 12.97 -0.11 -9.47
N THR A 91 12.84 -0.64 -10.68
CA THR A 91 13.84 -0.56 -11.76
C THR A 91 13.17 -0.09 -13.04
N SER A 92 13.93 0.27 -14.05
CA SER A 92 13.43 0.90 -15.29
C SER A 92 12.42 0.02 -16.07
N ASP A 93 12.38 -1.28 -15.80
CA ASP A 93 11.44 -2.27 -16.34
C ASP A 93 10.15 -2.41 -15.50
N THR A 94 10.02 -1.68 -14.38
CA THR A 94 8.82 -1.72 -13.54
C THR A 94 7.65 -1.05 -14.25
N ASN A 95 6.51 -1.75 -14.32
CA ASN A 95 5.28 -1.27 -14.95
C ASN A 95 4.28 -0.75 -13.93
N TRP A 96 4.18 -1.42 -12.77
CA TRP A 96 3.24 -1.08 -11.71
C TRP A 96 3.94 -0.99 -10.36
N VAL A 97 3.56 0.00 -9.58
CA VAL A 97 3.95 0.15 -8.17
C VAL A 97 2.69 0.40 -7.35
N THR A 98 2.57 -0.24 -6.19
CA THR A 98 1.56 0.11 -5.19
C THR A 98 2.22 0.40 -3.86
N TYR A 99 1.66 1.32 -3.07
CA TYR A 99 2.12 1.52 -1.69
C TYR A 99 1.10 2.21 -0.78
N THR A 100 1.20 1.91 0.52
CA THR A 100 0.75 2.71 1.66
C THR A 100 1.96 3.08 2.49
N ILE A 101 2.14 4.35 2.85
CA ILE A 101 3.28 4.82 3.66
C ILE A 101 2.96 6.14 4.35
N GLY A 102 3.54 6.36 5.53
CA GLY A 102 3.47 7.62 6.26
C GLY A 102 2.82 7.52 7.64
N GLY A 103 2.07 6.45 7.93
CA GLY A 103 1.47 6.22 9.25
C GLY A 103 2.52 6.13 10.35
N ASN A 104 3.61 5.42 10.11
CA ASN A 104 4.73 5.31 11.05
C ASN A 104 5.53 6.62 11.16
N ASP A 105 5.63 7.41 10.09
CA ASP A 105 6.22 8.76 10.16
C ASP A 105 5.45 9.68 11.09
N ALA A 106 4.12 9.54 11.13
CA ALA A 106 3.21 10.28 12.01
C ALA A 106 3.17 9.74 13.46
N GLY A 107 3.86 8.62 13.74
CA GLY A 107 3.88 8.04 15.09
C GLY A 107 2.64 7.21 15.44
N PHE A 108 2.01 6.54 14.45
CA PHE A 108 0.78 5.77 14.63
C PHE A 108 0.76 4.90 15.90
N SER A 109 1.80 4.08 16.11
CA SER A 109 1.87 3.19 17.28
C SER A 109 1.87 3.96 18.62
N HIS A 110 2.56 5.10 18.67
CA HIS A 110 2.57 5.95 19.87
C HIS A 110 1.19 6.54 20.13
N VAL A 111 0.55 7.10 19.11
CA VAL A 111 -0.80 7.67 19.23
C VAL A 111 -1.81 6.64 19.74
N ILE A 112 -1.85 5.46 19.13
CA ILE A 112 -2.76 4.39 19.56
C ILE A 112 -2.46 3.94 20.98
N THR A 113 -1.19 3.79 21.36
CA THR A 113 -0.81 3.38 22.71
C THR A 113 -1.28 4.41 23.73
N GLU A 114 -1.01 5.70 23.50
CA GLU A 114 -1.43 6.78 24.40
C GLU A 114 -2.95 6.84 24.55
N CYS A 115 -3.69 6.75 23.44
CA CYS A 115 -5.14 6.83 23.46
C CYS A 115 -5.82 5.58 24.04
N ALA A 116 -5.17 4.42 24.03
CA ALA A 116 -5.68 3.21 24.66
C ALA A 116 -5.53 3.18 26.18
N LEU A 117 -4.72 4.07 26.78
CA LEU A 117 -4.52 4.14 28.23
C LEU A 117 -5.71 4.79 28.95
N PRO A 118 -5.94 4.46 30.24
CA PRO A 118 -6.89 5.19 31.06
C PRO A 118 -6.56 6.69 31.12
N SER A 119 -7.57 7.54 31.16
CA SER A 119 -7.45 9.01 31.08
C SER A 119 -6.47 9.64 32.08
N TRP A 120 -6.28 9.02 33.26
CA TRP A 120 -5.32 9.49 34.26
C TRP A 120 -3.85 9.17 33.93
N ALA A 121 -3.61 8.25 32.97
CA ALA A 121 -2.27 7.84 32.52
C ALA A 121 -1.98 8.24 31.07
N SER A 122 -2.98 8.78 30.36
CA SER A 122 -2.96 9.05 28.91
C SER A 122 -2.56 10.49 28.61
N ASN A 123 -1.80 10.68 27.51
CA ASN A 123 -1.65 11.97 26.84
C ASN A 123 -2.15 11.89 25.39
N CYS A 124 -3.30 11.24 25.18
CA CYS A 124 -3.90 11.02 23.86
C CYS A 124 -4.00 12.33 23.04
N SER A 125 -4.52 13.40 23.65
CA SER A 125 -4.65 14.68 22.97
C SER A 125 -3.30 15.26 22.51
N GLY A 126 -2.25 15.13 23.32
CA GLY A 126 -0.89 15.54 22.95
C GLY A 126 -0.34 14.72 21.78
N ALA A 127 -0.45 13.41 21.86
CA ALA A 127 0.00 12.49 20.83
C ALA A 127 -0.72 12.71 19.47
N ILE A 128 -2.05 12.92 19.48
CA ILE A 128 -2.80 13.28 18.27
C ILE A 128 -2.33 14.62 17.68
N ASN A 129 -2.13 15.64 18.52
CA ASN A 129 -1.66 16.96 18.06
C ASN A 129 -0.28 16.88 17.42
N GLU A 130 0.63 16.11 17.99
CA GLU A 130 1.96 15.87 17.42
C GLU A 130 1.87 15.16 16.08
N ALA A 131 1.11 14.07 16.01
CA ALA A 131 0.87 13.34 14.76
C ALA A 131 0.30 14.25 13.67
N GLN A 132 -0.73 15.03 13.96
CA GLN A 132 -1.32 15.97 13.00
C GLN A 132 -0.34 17.06 12.57
N THR A 133 0.55 17.49 13.46
CA THR A 133 1.62 18.46 13.13
C THR A 133 2.62 17.86 12.15
N ILE A 134 3.05 16.61 12.38
CA ILE A 134 3.94 15.88 11.46
C ILE A 134 3.26 15.67 10.11
N ILE A 135 1.98 15.25 10.10
CA ILE A 135 1.21 15.01 8.88
C ILE A 135 1.09 16.29 8.04
N LYS A 136 0.84 17.44 8.67
CA LYS A 136 0.67 18.72 7.97
C LYS A 136 1.98 19.29 7.46
N ASN A 137 3.04 19.24 8.26
CA ASN A 137 4.22 20.07 8.03
C ASN A 137 5.44 19.29 7.52
N THR A 138 5.53 17.98 7.81
CA THR A 138 6.71 17.17 7.51
C THR A 138 6.43 16.13 6.45
N LEU A 139 5.32 15.41 6.58
CA LEU A 139 4.98 14.30 5.71
C LEU A 139 4.84 14.66 4.22
N PRO A 140 4.30 15.84 3.83
CA PRO A 140 4.19 16.20 2.41
C PRO A 140 5.53 16.14 1.67
N GLY A 141 6.59 16.74 2.22
CA GLY A 141 7.93 16.72 1.62
C GLY A 141 8.56 15.33 1.59
N ARG A 142 8.29 14.50 2.61
CA ARG A 142 8.74 13.10 2.64
C ARG A 142 8.09 12.26 1.56
N LEU A 143 6.77 12.39 1.36
CA LEU A 143 6.03 11.70 0.29
C LEU A 143 6.49 12.18 -1.08
N ASP A 144 6.74 13.48 -1.26
CA ASP A 144 7.27 14.01 -2.53
C ASP A 144 8.65 13.39 -2.84
N THR A 145 9.50 13.17 -1.83
CA THR A 145 10.79 12.51 -2.01
C THR A 145 10.62 11.05 -2.45
N VAL A 146 9.70 10.29 -1.81
CA VAL A 146 9.37 8.92 -2.21
C VAL A 146 8.87 8.88 -3.65
N ASN A 147 7.92 9.74 -4.01
CA ASN A 147 7.34 9.79 -5.35
C ASN A 147 8.39 10.15 -6.42
N ASN A 148 9.26 11.10 -6.14
CA ASN A 148 10.33 11.51 -7.05
C ASN A 148 11.37 10.39 -7.26
N GLU A 149 11.70 9.63 -6.21
CA GLU A 149 12.62 8.50 -6.32
C GLU A 149 12.01 7.36 -7.16
N ILE A 150 10.73 7.02 -6.94
CA ILE A 150 10.01 6.04 -7.77
C ILE A 150 10.00 6.48 -9.24
N LYS A 151 9.65 7.75 -9.50
CA LYS A 151 9.61 8.32 -10.85
C LYS A 151 10.99 8.33 -11.53
N SER A 152 12.05 8.62 -10.78
CA SER A 152 13.42 8.61 -11.29
C SER A 152 13.86 7.22 -11.74
N ARG A 153 13.49 6.17 -10.98
CA ARG A 153 13.84 4.79 -11.27
C ARG A 153 13.02 4.16 -12.39
N ALA A 154 11.73 4.47 -12.43
CA ALA A 154 10.78 3.92 -13.39
C ALA A 154 9.85 5.02 -13.94
N PRO A 155 10.33 5.87 -14.87
CA PRO A 155 9.58 7.03 -15.36
C PRO A 155 8.23 6.69 -16.02
N SER A 156 8.11 5.47 -16.56
CA SER A 156 6.91 4.99 -17.24
C SER A 156 5.97 4.16 -16.35
N ALA A 157 6.40 3.85 -15.12
CA ALA A 157 5.58 3.05 -14.20
C ALA A 157 4.30 3.79 -13.81
N LYS A 158 3.21 3.05 -13.72
CA LYS A 158 1.97 3.50 -13.10
C LYS A 158 2.01 3.19 -11.61
N VAL A 159 1.71 4.17 -10.80
CA VAL A 159 1.81 4.08 -9.33
C VAL A 159 0.43 4.27 -8.72
N ILE A 160 0.01 3.31 -7.90
CA ILE A 160 -1.23 3.38 -7.14
C ILE A 160 -0.87 3.68 -5.69
N VAL A 161 -1.31 4.82 -5.22
CA VAL A 161 -1.06 5.33 -3.87
C VAL A 161 -2.33 5.16 -3.05
N LEU A 162 -2.25 4.45 -1.93
CA LEU A 162 -3.39 4.21 -1.07
C LEU A 162 -3.22 4.93 0.27
N ASP A 163 -4.36 5.28 0.88
CA ASP A 163 -4.43 5.84 2.23
C ASP A 163 -4.72 4.77 3.28
N TYR A 164 -5.15 5.22 4.45
CA TYR A 164 -5.52 4.41 5.61
C TYR A 164 -7.00 4.60 5.92
N PRO A 165 -7.72 3.54 6.36
CA PRO A 165 -9.12 3.66 6.74
C PRO A 165 -9.28 4.44 8.04
N ARG A 166 -10.49 4.93 8.30
CA ARG A 166 -10.89 5.29 9.64
C ARG A 166 -10.97 4.04 10.50
N LEU A 167 -10.45 4.09 11.73
CA LEU A 167 -10.31 2.91 12.57
C LEU A 167 -11.52 2.64 13.45
N PHE A 168 -12.28 3.67 13.85
CA PHE A 168 -13.26 3.60 14.92
C PHE A 168 -14.66 3.99 14.45
N ASN A 169 -15.66 3.40 15.10
CA ASN A 169 -17.08 3.70 14.86
C ASN A 169 -17.73 4.60 15.92
N GLY A 170 -16.96 5.01 16.94
CA GLY A 170 -17.43 5.84 18.06
C GLY A 170 -17.69 5.06 19.35
N GLU A 171 -17.41 3.75 19.36
CA GLU A 171 -17.60 2.86 20.50
C GLU A 171 -16.33 2.05 20.79
N ASP A 172 -15.83 2.09 22.05
CA ASP A 172 -14.76 1.21 22.51
C ASP A 172 -15.35 -0.07 23.10
N CYS A 173 -15.27 -1.17 22.36
CA CYS A 173 -15.76 -2.48 22.75
C CYS A 173 -14.65 -3.43 23.20
N ASN A 174 -13.39 -3.00 23.18
CA ASN A 174 -12.28 -3.88 23.49
C ASN A 174 -12.00 -3.88 25.01
N ALA A 175 -11.81 -5.05 25.59
CA ALA A 175 -11.31 -5.15 26.94
C ALA A 175 -9.87 -4.60 27.00
N PHE A 176 -9.59 -3.82 28.04
CA PHE A 176 -8.27 -3.20 28.31
C PHE A 176 -7.87 -2.02 27.41
N THR A 177 -8.80 -1.47 26.65
CA THR A 177 -8.67 -0.15 26.03
C THR A 177 -9.64 0.85 26.67
N PHE A 178 -9.34 2.14 26.56
CA PHE A 178 -10.08 3.20 27.27
C PHE A 178 -10.30 4.41 26.35
N PHE A 179 -10.51 4.17 25.07
CA PHE A 179 -10.81 5.25 24.12
C PHE A 179 -12.15 5.90 24.46
N SER A 180 -12.16 7.21 24.58
CA SER A 180 -13.42 7.96 24.58
C SER A 180 -13.91 8.16 23.14
N SER A 181 -15.23 8.31 22.95
CA SER A 181 -15.80 8.63 21.62
C SER A 181 -15.25 9.91 21.03
N SER A 182 -14.83 10.88 21.85
CA SER A 182 -14.17 12.10 21.37
C SER A 182 -12.75 11.85 20.88
N GLU A 183 -12.00 10.95 21.49
CA GLU A 183 -10.67 10.54 21.01
C GLU A 183 -10.77 9.74 19.71
N GLU A 184 -11.71 8.81 19.63
CA GLU A 184 -11.97 8.06 18.39
C GLU A 184 -12.36 8.99 17.22
N ALA A 185 -13.22 9.98 17.47
CA ALA A 185 -13.56 10.98 16.47
C ALA A 185 -12.32 11.74 15.97
N ARG A 186 -11.43 12.17 16.88
CA ARG A 186 -10.18 12.86 16.53
C ARG A 186 -9.18 11.95 15.81
N LEU A 187 -9.12 10.67 16.15
CA LEU A 187 -8.31 9.68 15.43
C LEU A 187 -8.82 9.49 13.99
N ASN A 188 -10.13 9.43 13.80
CA ASN A 188 -10.74 9.38 12.47
C ASN A 188 -10.51 10.67 11.66
N GLU A 189 -10.59 11.86 12.29
CA GLU A 189 -10.17 13.14 11.67
C GLU A 189 -8.70 13.12 11.25
N THR A 190 -7.85 12.45 12.02
CA THR A 190 -6.42 12.31 11.69
C THR A 190 -6.22 11.39 10.47
N ALA A 191 -7.04 10.34 10.32
CA ALA A 191 -7.05 9.52 9.09
C ALA A 191 -7.51 10.34 7.87
N ASP A 192 -8.52 11.20 8.01
CA ASP A 192 -8.97 12.10 6.92
C ASP A 192 -7.89 13.13 6.53
N LEU A 193 -7.16 13.65 7.53
CA LEU A 193 -6.03 14.53 7.27
C LEU A 193 -4.91 13.79 6.52
N MET A 194 -4.59 12.55 6.93
CA MET A 194 -3.62 11.70 6.26
C MET A 194 -4.02 11.47 4.80
N LYS A 195 -5.28 11.10 4.54
CA LYS A 195 -5.82 10.96 3.18
C LYS A 195 -5.58 12.21 2.34
N SER A 196 -5.89 13.38 2.89
CA SER A 196 -5.74 14.66 2.18
C SER A 196 -4.29 14.91 1.77
N VAL A 197 -3.34 14.63 2.66
CA VAL A 197 -1.90 14.83 2.42
C VAL A 197 -1.36 13.83 1.40
N ILE A 198 -1.74 12.55 1.51
CA ILE A 198 -1.34 11.49 0.58
C ILE A 198 -1.90 11.75 -0.82
N SER A 199 -3.19 12.11 -0.93
CA SER A 199 -3.83 12.45 -2.20
C SER A 199 -3.17 13.65 -2.88
N ALA A 200 -2.87 14.71 -2.11
CA ALA A 200 -2.17 15.88 -2.63
C ALA A 200 -0.76 15.53 -3.13
N ALA A 201 -0.02 14.66 -2.42
CA ALA A 201 1.30 14.20 -2.84
C ALA A 201 1.24 13.38 -4.14
N ALA A 202 0.27 12.48 -4.28
CA ALA A 202 0.04 11.74 -5.52
C ALA A 202 -0.28 12.68 -6.69
N THR A 203 -1.12 13.70 -6.46
CA THR A 203 -1.45 14.72 -7.47
C THR A 203 -0.22 15.49 -7.92
N ARG A 204 0.64 15.93 -7.00
CA ARG A 204 1.90 16.63 -7.33
C ARG A 204 2.90 15.73 -8.08
N ALA A 205 2.88 14.43 -7.83
CA ALA A 205 3.73 13.48 -8.53
C ALA A 205 3.39 13.35 -10.03
N GLY A 206 2.15 13.64 -10.44
CA GLY A 206 1.72 13.74 -11.84
C GLY A 206 0.87 12.56 -12.33
N ALA A 207 0.58 12.54 -13.61
CA ALA A 207 -0.46 11.68 -14.22
C ALA A 207 -0.26 10.16 -14.06
N ASN A 208 0.97 9.71 -13.81
CA ASN A 208 1.24 8.30 -13.58
C ASN A 208 0.92 7.83 -12.14
N PHE A 209 0.60 8.77 -11.24
CA PHE A 209 0.26 8.48 -9.85
C PHE A 209 -1.25 8.58 -9.65
N THR A 210 -1.87 7.47 -9.31
CA THR A 210 -3.31 7.38 -9.05
C THR A 210 -3.54 7.18 -7.57
N PHE A 211 -4.15 8.15 -6.90
CA PHE A 211 -4.59 8.00 -5.52
C PHE A 211 -5.88 7.17 -5.45
N ARG A 212 -5.96 6.26 -4.50
CA ARG A 212 -7.14 5.45 -4.21
C ARG A 212 -7.53 5.58 -2.74
N ASP A 213 -8.70 6.19 -2.52
CA ASP A 213 -9.32 6.35 -1.20
C ASP A 213 -9.95 5.01 -0.77
N VAL A 214 -9.45 4.43 0.33
CA VAL A 214 -10.01 3.18 0.88
C VAL A 214 -11.06 3.44 1.97
N ILE A 215 -11.14 4.65 2.53
CA ILE A 215 -12.07 4.98 3.61
C ILE A 215 -13.51 4.56 3.31
N PRO A 216 -14.07 4.83 2.12
CA PRO A 216 -15.45 4.47 1.81
C PRO A 216 -15.74 2.96 1.91
N ALA A 217 -14.77 2.12 1.54
CA ALA A 217 -14.94 0.66 1.61
C ALA A 217 -14.99 0.14 3.05
N PHE A 218 -14.37 0.85 3.99
CA PHE A 218 -14.32 0.45 5.40
C PHE A 218 -15.48 1.00 6.25
N ILE A 219 -16.40 1.78 5.69
CA ILE A 219 -17.60 2.26 6.41
C ILE A 219 -18.45 1.07 6.81
N GLY A 220 -18.77 0.94 8.11
CA GLY A 220 -19.47 -0.21 8.69
C GLY A 220 -18.56 -1.42 8.94
N HIS A 221 -17.24 -1.26 8.84
CA HIS A 221 -16.24 -2.32 9.04
C HIS A 221 -15.06 -1.88 9.94
N ALA A 222 -15.24 -0.82 10.69
CA ALA A 222 -14.28 -0.32 11.68
C ALA A 222 -14.14 -1.29 12.87
N VAL A 223 -13.24 -0.97 13.78
CA VAL A 223 -13.16 -1.65 15.09
C VAL A 223 -14.50 -1.49 15.80
N CYS A 224 -14.97 -2.54 16.44
CA CYS A 224 -16.26 -2.65 17.13
C CYS A 224 -17.51 -2.72 16.23
N ASP A 225 -17.42 -2.64 14.92
CA ASP A 225 -18.60 -2.86 14.06
C ASP A 225 -19.10 -4.31 14.18
N GLY A 226 -20.32 -4.45 14.70
CA GLY A 226 -20.92 -5.75 15.04
C GLY A 226 -20.40 -6.37 16.36
N GLY A 227 -19.66 -5.61 17.15
CA GLY A 227 -19.05 -6.02 18.42
C GLY A 227 -17.64 -6.55 18.29
N SER A 228 -16.91 -6.59 19.40
CA SER A 228 -15.49 -6.99 19.47
C SER A 228 -15.23 -8.35 18.85
N GLY A 229 -14.32 -8.44 17.89
CA GLY A 229 -13.95 -9.69 17.20
C GLY A 229 -14.98 -10.18 16.18
N SER A 230 -15.99 -9.38 15.87
CA SER A 230 -17.00 -9.69 14.87
C SER A 230 -16.39 -9.93 13.48
N SER A 231 -17.07 -10.72 12.66
CA SER A 231 -16.75 -10.88 11.23
C SER A 231 -17.05 -9.60 10.42
N THR A 232 -17.86 -8.68 10.97
CA THR A 232 -18.15 -7.38 10.36
C THR A 232 -16.94 -6.45 10.42
N GLU A 233 -16.11 -6.56 11.45
CA GLU A 233 -14.87 -5.78 11.55
C GLU A 233 -13.84 -6.24 10.52
N TRP A 234 -13.35 -5.32 9.74
CA TRP A 234 -12.22 -5.53 8.81
C TRP A 234 -10.89 -5.01 9.35
N ILE A 235 -10.92 -4.37 10.51
CA ILE A 235 -9.78 -3.89 11.27
C ILE A 235 -9.75 -4.61 12.61
N SER A 236 -8.59 -5.08 13.05
CA SER A 236 -8.45 -5.68 14.36
C SER A 236 -8.54 -4.62 15.45
N GLY A 237 -9.25 -4.88 16.53
CA GLY A 237 -9.10 -4.15 17.77
C GLY A 237 -7.77 -4.50 18.46
N LEU A 238 -7.70 -4.29 19.79
CA LEU A 238 -6.55 -4.73 20.57
C LEU A 238 -6.34 -6.23 20.41
N SER A 239 -5.15 -6.65 20.01
CA SER A 239 -4.84 -8.04 19.73
C SER A 239 -3.54 -8.49 20.43
N ASN A 240 -3.34 -9.79 20.51
CA ASN A 240 -2.10 -10.39 20.98
C ASN A 240 -1.48 -11.20 19.82
N PRO A 241 -0.28 -10.84 19.34
CA PRO A 241 0.60 -9.78 19.81
C PRO A 241 0.06 -8.35 19.51
N THR A 242 0.39 -7.39 20.36
CA THR A 242 -0.14 -6.01 20.27
C THR A 242 0.26 -5.28 18.99
N GLY A 243 1.39 -5.64 18.39
CA GLY A 243 1.84 -5.06 17.11
C GLY A 243 0.92 -5.34 15.92
N GLU A 244 -0.04 -6.26 16.05
CA GLU A 244 -1.05 -6.56 15.02
C GLU A 244 -2.37 -5.77 15.24
N SER A 245 -2.50 -5.07 16.38
CA SER A 245 -3.68 -4.27 16.69
C SER A 245 -3.87 -3.13 15.69
N TYR A 246 -5.13 -2.80 15.41
CA TYR A 246 -5.54 -1.71 14.53
C TYR A 246 -5.01 -1.81 13.10
N HIS A 247 -4.82 -3.05 12.62
CA HIS A 247 -4.45 -3.35 11.24
C HIS A 247 -5.58 -4.07 10.49
N PRO A 248 -5.62 -3.94 9.14
CA PRO A 248 -6.63 -4.63 8.34
C PRO A 248 -6.51 -6.15 8.46
N LYS A 249 -7.63 -6.80 8.77
CA LYS A 249 -7.79 -8.27 8.73
C LYS A 249 -7.75 -8.76 7.28
N VAL A 250 -7.78 -10.08 7.08
CA VAL A 250 -7.93 -10.71 5.75
C VAL A 250 -9.09 -10.09 4.96
N ALA A 251 -10.26 -9.88 5.61
CA ALA A 251 -11.42 -9.26 4.99
C ALA A 251 -11.16 -7.82 4.55
N GLY A 252 -10.42 -7.02 5.35
CA GLY A 252 -10.06 -5.64 5.00
C GLY A 252 -9.14 -5.57 3.79
N HIS A 253 -8.21 -6.52 3.66
CA HIS A 253 -7.39 -6.62 2.46
C HIS A 253 -8.20 -7.07 1.24
N ALA A 254 -9.01 -8.11 1.38
CA ALA A 254 -9.76 -8.70 0.26
C ALA A 254 -10.88 -7.81 -0.26
N ASN A 255 -11.59 -7.11 0.62
CA ASN A 255 -12.79 -6.35 0.26
C ASN A 255 -12.58 -4.82 0.29
N GLY A 256 -11.57 -4.33 1.00
CA GLY A 256 -11.24 -2.91 1.09
C GLY A 256 -10.11 -2.50 0.14
N TYR A 257 -8.90 -3.02 0.37
CA TYR A 257 -7.71 -2.62 -0.37
C TYR A 257 -7.61 -3.24 -1.78
N TYR A 258 -7.84 -4.55 -1.91
CA TYR A 258 -7.69 -5.25 -3.19
C TYR A 258 -8.60 -4.67 -4.29
N PRO A 259 -9.90 -4.41 -4.08
CA PRO A 259 -10.74 -3.79 -5.11
C PRO A 259 -10.25 -2.41 -5.53
N ALA A 260 -9.64 -1.64 -4.59
CA ALA A 260 -9.12 -0.32 -4.89
C ALA A 260 -7.93 -0.37 -5.87
N VAL A 261 -7.05 -1.37 -5.77
CA VAL A 261 -5.93 -1.54 -6.70
C VAL A 261 -6.35 -2.26 -7.98
N HIS A 262 -7.16 -3.33 -7.87
CA HIS A 262 -7.62 -4.11 -9.02
C HIS A 262 -8.48 -3.27 -9.98
N GLY A 263 -9.29 -2.35 -9.47
CA GLY A 263 -10.08 -1.44 -10.29
C GLY A 263 -9.27 -0.44 -11.13
N VAL A 264 -7.93 -0.39 -10.96
CA VAL A 264 -7.01 0.42 -11.78
C VAL A 264 -6.20 -0.45 -12.75
N THR A 265 -5.89 -1.68 -12.34
CA THR A 265 -5.03 -2.58 -13.14
C THR A 265 -5.81 -3.44 -14.12
N GLY A 266 -7.08 -3.68 -13.88
CA GLY A 266 -7.98 -4.50 -14.69
C GLY A 266 -8.04 -5.93 -14.22
#